data_aa05ad7cd87089e3354e3571ecd84f7e
#
_entry.id   aa05ad7cd87089e3354e3571ecd84f7e
#
_cell.length_a   1.000
_cell.length_b   1.000
_cell.length_c   1.000
_cell.angle_alpha   90.00
_cell.angle_beta   90.00
_cell.angle_gamma   90.00
#
_symmetry.space_group_name_H-M   'P 1'
#
loop_
_entity.id
_entity.type
_entity.pdbx_description
1 polymer ?
#
loop_
_entity_poly.entity_id
_entity_poly.type
_entity_poly.pdbx_seq_one_letter_code
_entity_poly.pdbx_strand_id
1 'polypeptide(L)'
;GWILCYALPEQAAQQSYNFIEDYEISFMIVFIVLVTLLILYIVYENHTRNKELLKYAQTDALTGLYNKETTEQLTDELLSEDENKYHAFLILDVDCFKQINDIYGHAVGDIVLQKFGKLLKGTFREGDILGRIGGDEFGVIMKNIQTKDIAMKKAEELLAKTQAYKIDELKGNNISISIGISTAPQDGDCYMDLYKRADQALYQAKRSGKARVCNYFS
;
A
#
# COMPACT_ATOMS: atom_id res chain seq x y z
N GLY A 1 6.81 -1.74 90.10
CA GLY A 1 7.11 -1.41 88.74
C GLY A 1 6.62 0.00 88.39
N TRP A 2 7.55 0.91 87.99
CA TRP A 2 7.21 2.24 87.55
C TRP A 2 6.85 2.19 86.07
N ILE A 3 5.61 2.64 85.67
CA ILE A 3 5.20 2.82 84.27
C ILE A 3 5.52 4.26 83.94
N LEU A 4 6.49 4.46 83.05
CA LEU A 4 6.80 5.79 82.47
C LEU A 4 5.81 6.08 81.35
N CYS A 5 4.78 6.91 81.60
CA CYS A 5 3.91 7.42 80.57
C CYS A 5 4.56 8.63 79.89
N TYR A 6 5.00 8.46 78.69
CA TYR A 6 5.48 9.58 77.84
C TYR A 6 4.28 10.17 77.04
N ALA A 7 3.84 11.36 77.43
CA ALA A 7 2.84 12.13 76.66
C ALA A 7 3.60 12.96 75.63
N LEU A 8 3.48 12.55 74.37
CA LEU A 8 3.91 13.42 73.25
C LEU A 8 3.03 14.68 73.21
N PRO A 9 3.61 15.87 73.06
CA PRO A 9 2.80 17.06 72.83
C PRO A 9 1.91 16.90 71.61
N GLU A 10 0.63 17.25 71.71
CA GLU A 10 -0.38 17.12 70.68
C GLU A 10 0.05 17.74 69.32
N GLN A 11 0.75 18.90 69.38
CA GLN A 11 1.34 19.55 68.25
C GLN A 11 2.40 18.73 67.50
N ALA A 12 3.26 17.99 68.24
CA ALA A 12 4.28 17.17 67.61
C ALA A 12 3.68 15.89 66.91
N ALA A 13 2.59 15.34 67.50
CA ALA A 13 1.88 14.23 66.90
C ALA A 13 1.16 14.70 65.62
N GLN A 14 0.53 15.86 65.67
CA GLN A 14 -0.16 16.41 64.50
C GLN A 14 0.80 16.77 63.37
N GLN A 15 1.97 17.32 63.68
CA GLN A 15 3.00 17.63 62.70
C GLN A 15 3.58 16.40 61.98
N SER A 16 3.77 15.30 62.74
CA SER A 16 4.22 14.03 62.21
C SER A 16 3.14 13.38 61.30
N TYR A 17 1.88 13.51 61.68
CA TYR A 17 0.75 13.00 60.90
C TYR A 17 0.63 13.75 59.53
N ASN A 18 0.67 15.08 59.56
CA ASN A 18 0.61 15.87 58.35
C ASN A 18 1.78 15.59 57.40
N PHE A 19 2.98 15.37 57.93
CA PHE A 19 4.15 15.00 57.13
C PHE A 19 3.97 13.64 56.42
N ILE A 20 3.38 12.65 57.10
CA ILE A 20 3.10 11.34 56.50
C ILE A 20 2.04 11.47 55.40
N GLU A 21 0.98 12.23 55.64
CA GLU A 21 -0.11 12.47 54.68
C GLU A 21 0.40 13.17 53.40
N ASP A 22 1.24 14.20 53.53
CA ASP A 22 1.87 14.89 52.39
C ASP A 22 2.80 13.94 51.59
N TYR A 23 3.48 13.04 52.26
CA TYR A 23 4.34 12.06 51.59
C TYR A 23 3.53 11.02 50.80
N GLU A 24 2.42 10.51 51.39
CA GLU A 24 1.51 9.60 50.71
C GLU A 24 0.87 10.22 49.48
N ILE A 25 0.41 11.46 49.59
CA ILE A 25 -0.16 12.21 48.43
C ILE A 25 0.88 12.40 47.32
N SER A 26 2.09 12.80 47.69
CA SER A 26 3.18 12.98 46.74
C SER A 26 3.55 11.68 46.02
N PHE A 27 3.60 10.57 46.78
CA PHE A 27 3.85 9.25 46.22
C PHE A 27 2.74 8.81 45.24
N MET A 28 1.48 9.03 45.62
CA MET A 28 0.34 8.73 44.74
C MET A 28 0.40 9.54 43.45
N ILE A 29 0.75 10.83 43.51
CA ILE A 29 0.88 11.66 42.31
C ILE A 29 1.97 11.12 41.38
N VAL A 30 3.16 10.82 41.93
CA VAL A 30 4.26 10.25 41.13
C VAL A 30 3.85 8.92 40.52
N PHE A 31 3.18 8.05 41.28
CA PHE A 31 2.69 6.77 40.78
C PHE A 31 1.69 6.94 39.63
N ILE A 32 0.73 7.85 39.76
CA ILE A 32 -0.26 8.16 38.68
C ILE A 32 0.46 8.67 37.42
N VAL A 33 1.45 9.56 37.59
CA VAL A 33 2.22 10.08 36.46
C VAL A 33 2.97 8.95 35.74
N LEU A 34 3.63 8.06 36.50
CA LEU A 34 4.36 6.92 35.92
C LEU A 34 3.42 5.96 35.18
N VAL A 35 2.26 5.64 35.77
CA VAL A 35 1.25 4.79 35.12
C VAL A 35 0.71 5.46 33.84
N THR A 36 0.46 6.76 33.88
CA THR A 36 -0.01 7.49 32.71
C THR A 36 1.03 7.47 31.58
N LEU A 37 2.30 7.71 31.89
CA LEU A 37 3.39 7.63 30.92
C LEU A 37 3.54 6.22 30.34
N LEU A 38 3.38 5.19 31.14
CA LEU A 38 3.43 3.80 30.70
C LEU A 38 2.27 3.50 29.73
N ILE A 39 1.05 3.95 30.04
CA ILE A 39 -0.12 3.77 29.18
C ILE A 39 0.11 4.50 27.83
N LEU A 40 0.59 5.74 27.86
CA LEU A 40 0.90 6.50 26.65
C LEU A 40 1.96 5.79 25.79
N TYR A 41 2.99 5.24 26.42
CA TYR A 41 4.02 4.46 25.73
C TYR A 41 3.43 3.21 25.05
N ILE A 42 2.61 2.43 25.77
CA ILE A 42 1.95 1.22 25.21
C ILE A 42 1.03 1.59 24.02
N VAL A 43 0.25 2.67 24.16
CA VAL A 43 -0.64 3.14 23.08
C VAL A 43 0.18 3.56 21.86
N TYR A 44 1.27 4.29 22.05
CA TYR A 44 2.17 4.70 20.99
C TYR A 44 2.81 3.50 20.27
N GLU A 45 3.32 2.53 21.02
CA GLU A 45 3.92 1.32 20.45
C GLU A 45 2.91 0.47 19.67
N ASN A 46 1.71 0.26 20.22
CA ASN A 46 0.64 -0.45 19.54
C ASN A 46 0.19 0.26 18.25
N HIS A 47 0.11 1.59 18.27
CA HIS A 47 -0.23 2.35 17.07
C HIS A 47 0.81 2.20 15.96
N THR A 48 2.09 2.22 16.30
CA THR A 48 3.18 2.03 15.35
C THR A 48 3.18 0.61 14.77
N ARG A 49 3.04 -0.39 15.61
CA ARG A 49 2.93 -1.81 15.16
C ARG A 49 1.72 -2.04 14.27
N ASN A 50 0.57 -1.49 14.61
CA ASN A 50 -0.63 -1.62 13.78
C ASN A 50 -0.47 -0.98 12.40
N LYS A 51 0.21 0.18 12.30
CA LYS A 51 0.53 0.78 11.00
C LYS A 51 1.44 -0.11 10.14
N GLU A 52 2.43 -0.74 10.72
CA GLU A 52 3.30 -1.66 10.00
C GLU A 52 2.54 -2.92 9.55
N LEU A 53 1.73 -3.52 10.42
CA LEU A 53 0.89 -4.68 10.09
C LEU A 53 -0.09 -4.35 8.96
N LEU A 54 -0.76 -3.19 9.00
CA LEU A 54 -1.64 -2.73 7.94
C LEU A 54 -0.87 -2.55 6.62
N LYS A 55 0.31 -1.97 6.65
CA LYS A 55 1.14 -1.81 5.45
C LYS A 55 1.55 -3.16 4.85
N TYR A 56 1.92 -4.14 5.67
CA TYR A 56 2.21 -5.51 5.20
C TYR A 56 0.95 -6.20 4.67
N ALA A 57 -0.21 -5.97 5.27
CA ALA A 57 -1.48 -6.51 4.78
C ALA A 57 -1.97 -5.88 3.46
N GLN A 58 -1.55 -4.64 3.15
CA GLN A 58 -2.01 -3.88 1.98
C GLN A 58 -1.10 -3.98 0.76
N THR A 59 0.14 -4.42 0.91
CA THR A 59 1.12 -4.42 -0.17
C THR A 59 1.57 -5.82 -0.55
N ASP A 60 1.90 -6.01 -1.83
CA ASP A 60 2.61 -7.19 -2.32
C ASP A 60 4.06 -7.17 -1.83
N ALA A 61 4.47 -8.22 -1.14
CA ALA A 61 5.78 -8.31 -0.49
C ALA A 61 6.97 -8.29 -1.47
N LEU A 62 6.75 -8.73 -2.72
CA LEU A 62 7.81 -8.78 -3.73
C LEU A 62 8.06 -7.42 -4.38
N THR A 63 6.99 -6.70 -4.75
CA THR A 63 7.07 -5.47 -5.55
C THR A 63 6.89 -4.20 -4.73
N GLY A 64 6.30 -4.30 -3.54
CA GLY A 64 5.94 -3.18 -2.68
C GLY A 64 4.87 -2.26 -3.29
N LEU A 65 4.12 -2.74 -4.29
CA LEU A 65 2.89 -2.14 -4.79
C LEU A 65 1.71 -2.61 -3.92
N TYR A 66 0.53 -2.04 -4.11
CA TYR A 66 -0.66 -2.60 -3.45
C TYR A 66 -0.88 -4.05 -3.90
N ASN A 67 -1.40 -4.88 -2.99
CA ASN A 67 -1.86 -6.20 -3.35
C ASN A 67 -3.23 -6.13 -4.05
N LYS A 68 -3.73 -7.26 -4.55
CA LYS A 68 -5.00 -7.34 -5.29
C LYS A 68 -6.16 -6.76 -4.49
N GLU A 69 -6.33 -7.21 -3.24
CA GLU A 69 -7.44 -6.84 -2.36
C GLU A 69 -7.47 -5.32 -2.09
N THR A 70 -6.32 -4.75 -1.77
CA THR A 70 -6.19 -3.30 -1.54
C THR A 70 -6.41 -2.50 -2.82
N THR A 71 -5.93 -3.00 -3.97
CA THR A 71 -6.16 -2.36 -5.27
C THR A 71 -7.65 -2.29 -5.61
N GLU A 72 -8.37 -3.38 -5.40
CA GLU A 72 -9.82 -3.47 -5.56
C GLU A 72 -10.54 -2.50 -4.64
N GLN A 73 -10.27 -2.56 -3.35
CA GLN A 73 -10.89 -1.68 -2.34
C GLN A 73 -10.68 -0.20 -2.66
N LEU A 74 -9.42 0.23 -2.88
CA LEU A 74 -9.11 1.64 -3.17
C LEU A 74 -9.72 2.12 -4.49
N THR A 75 -9.92 1.22 -5.45
CA THR A 75 -10.58 1.57 -6.72
C THR A 75 -12.07 1.78 -6.51
N ASP A 76 -12.76 0.88 -5.79
CA ASP A 76 -14.19 1.02 -5.50
C ASP A 76 -14.47 2.25 -4.61
N GLU A 77 -13.64 2.53 -3.60
CA GLU A 77 -13.71 3.77 -2.83
C GLU A 77 -13.59 5.01 -3.72
N LEU A 78 -12.58 5.04 -4.61
CA LEU A 78 -12.38 6.16 -5.55
C LEU A 78 -13.59 6.37 -6.47
N LEU A 79 -14.12 5.30 -7.04
CA LEU A 79 -15.24 5.38 -7.98
C LEU A 79 -16.53 5.84 -7.30
N SER A 80 -16.75 5.45 -6.05
CA SER A 80 -17.89 5.89 -5.26
C SER A 80 -17.82 7.36 -4.81
N GLU A 81 -16.61 7.90 -4.59
CA GLU A 81 -16.43 9.30 -4.18
C GLU A 81 -16.47 10.28 -5.37
N ASP A 82 -16.05 9.84 -6.55
CA ASP A 82 -15.79 10.68 -7.71
C ASP A 82 -16.59 10.24 -8.95
N GLU A 83 -17.90 9.91 -8.80
CA GLU A 83 -18.78 9.36 -9.84
C GLU A 83 -18.77 10.12 -11.18
N ASN A 84 -18.53 11.42 -11.16
CA ASN A 84 -18.54 12.29 -12.34
C ASN A 84 -17.15 12.54 -12.96
N LYS A 85 -16.10 11.95 -12.40
CA LYS A 85 -14.74 12.15 -12.90
C LYS A 85 -14.30 10.98 -13.77
N TYR A 86 -13.46 11.29 -14.75
CA TYR A 86 -12.90 10.25 -15.61
C TYR A 86 -11.69 9.60 -14.93
N HIS A 87 -11.69 8.28 -14.90
CA HIS A 87 -10.58 7.45 -14.42
C HIS A 87 -10.24 6.43 -15.51
N ALA A 88 -8.99 6.01 -15.58
CA ALA A 88 -8.61 4.89 -16.44
C ALA A 88 -8.07 3.75 -15.60
N PHE A 89 -8.53 2.56 -15.87
CA PHE A 89 -8.00 1.32 -15.33
C PHE A 89 -7.20 0.59 -16.40
N LEU A 90 -5.95 0.28 -16.10
CA LEU A 90 -5.04 -0.45 -16.97
C LEU A 90 -4.72 -1.80 -16.32
N ILE A 91 -4.89 -2.89 -17.07
CA ILE A 91 -4.31 -4.19 -16.73
C ILE A 91 -3.06 -4.39 -17.58
N LEU A 92 -1.98 -4.78 -16.93
CA LEU A 92 -0.69 -5.01 -17.55
C LEU A 92 -0.22 -6.43 -17.25
N ASP A 93 0.35 -7.09 -18.22
CA ASP A 93 0.87 -8.44 -18.09
C ASP A 93 2.26 -8.53 -18.73
N VAL A 94 3.18 -9.17 -18.02
CA VAL A 94 4.55 -9.36 -18.53
C VAL A 94 4.55 -10.50 -19.54
N ASP A 95 4.75 -10.17 -20.81
CA ASP A 95 4.69 -11.13 -21.90
C ASP A 95 5.70 -12.26 -21.72
N CYS A 96 5.21 -13.50 -21.89
CA CYS A 96 6.03 -14.71 -21.82
C CYS A 96 6.76 -14.90 -20.46
N PHE A 97 6.22 -14.38 -19.36
CA PHE A 97 6.85 -14.46 -18.04
C PHE A 97 7.19 -15.90 -17.61
N LYS A 98 6.34 -16.86 -17.94
CA LYS A 98 6.65 -18.27 -17.70
C LYS A 98 7.94 -18.70 -18.39
N GLN A 99 8.20 -18.27 -19.62
CA GLN A 99 9.45 -18.60 -20.33
C GLN A 99 10.67 -17.96 -19.65
N ILE A 100 10.52 -16.76 -19.09
CA ILE A 100 11.58 -16.11 -18.28
C ILE A 100 11.92 -17.02 -17.09
N ASN A 101 10.93 -17.49 -16.36
CA ASN A 101 11.13 -18.41 -15.23
C ASN A 101 11.77 -19.75 -15.68
N ASP A 102 11.31 -20.30 -16.79
CA ASP A 102 11.80 -21.59 -17.30
C ASP A 102 13.27 -21.49 -17.77
N ILE A 103 13.69 -20.34 -18.34
CA ILE A 103 15.05 -20.17 -18.88
C ILE A 103 16.02 -19.65 -17.80
N TYR A 104 15.62 -18.70 -16.96
CA TYR A 104 16.51 -17.99 -16.05
C TYR A 104 16.27 -18.34 -14.58
N GLY A 105 15.24 -19.12 -14.28
CA GLY A 105 14.84 -19.48 -12.92
C GLY A 105 13.94 -18.46 -12.24
N HIS A 106 13.17 -18.92 -11.24
CA HIS A 106 12.21 -18.11 -10.51
C HIS A 106 12.83 -16.88 -9.82
N ALA A 107 14.07 -17.00 -9.31
CA ALA A 107 14.76 -15.88 -8.69
C ALA A 107 14.97 -14.70 -9.66
N VAL A 108 15.26 -14.97 -10.94
CA VAL A 108 15.36 -13.94 -11.97
C VAL A 108 13.98 -13.40 -12.34
N GLY A 109 12.95 -14.23 -12.39
CA GLY A 109 11.58 -13.79 -12.56
C GLY A 109 11.14 -12.81 -11.46
N ASP A 110 11.48 -13.10 -10.22
CA ASP A 110 11.20 -12.19 -9.09
C ASP A 110 11.90 -10.83 -9.24
N ILE A 111 13.16 -10.83 -9.68
CA ILE A 111 13.89 -9.59 -9.99
C ILE A 111 13.21 -8.79 -11.11
N VAL A 112 12.74 -9.47 -12.15
CA VAL A 112 11.98 -8.85 -13.26
C VAL A 112 10.73 -8.15 -12.72
N LEU A 113 9.92 -8.83 -11.88
CA LEU A 113 8.72 -8.25 -11.30
C LEU A 113 9.03 -7.07 -10.37
N GLN A 114 10.09 -7.16 -9.56
CA GLN A 114 10.55 -6.06 -8.70
C GLN A 114 10.97 -4.84 -9.53
N LYS A 115 11.77 -5.06 -10.59
CA LYS A 115 12.22 -3.98 -11.48
C LYS A 115 11.05 -3.37 -12.24
N PHE A 116 10.09 -4.17 -12.69
CA PHE A 116 8.88 -3.68 -13.33
C PHE A 116 8.00 -2.85 -12.36
N GLY A 117 7.82 -3.30 -11.12
CA GLY A 117 7.13 -2.53 -10.08
C GLY A 117 7.77 -1.16 -9.83
N LYS A 118 9.11 -1.08 -9.82
CA LYS A 118 9.85 0.20 -9.73
C LYS A 118 9.62 1.07 -10.96
N LEU A 119 9.56 0.48 -12.15
CA LEU A 119 9.29 1.21 -13.40
C LEU A 119 7.88 1.81 -13.39
N LEU A 120 6.88 1.08 -12.88
CA LEU A 120 5.52 1.60 -12.68
C LEU A 120 5.53 2.82 -11.75
N LYS A 121 6.17 2.73 -10.58
CA LYS A 121 6.29 3.84 -9.62
C LYS A 121 6.96 5.08 -10.25
N GLY A 122 7.95 4.87 -11.11
CA GLY A 122 8.64 5.96 -11.81
C GLY A 122 7.91 6.51 -13.04
N THR A 123 6.83 5.85 -13.48
CA THR A 123 6.08 6.27 -14.68
C THR A 123 4.76 6.95 -14.31
N PHE A 124 4.05 6.47 -13.33
CA PHE A 124 2.79 7.03 -12.85
C PHE A 124 3.01 8.01 -11.70
N ARG A 125 2.06 8.88 -11.44
CA ARG A 125 2.14 9.87 -10.36
C ARG A 125 1.79 9.24 -9.00
N GLU A 126 2.24 9.85 -7.92
CA GLU A 126 2.04 9.37 -6.54
C GLU A 126 0.54 9.20 -6.16
N GLY A 127 -0.35 9.97 -6.78
CA GLY A 127 -1.79 9.87 -6.53
C GLY A 127 -2.49 8.70 -7.23
N ASP A 128 -1.86 8.06 -8.23
CA ASP A 128 -2.46 6.91 -8.94
C ASP A 128 -2.35 5.65 -8.08
N ILE A 129 -3.28 4.69 -8.26
CA ILE A 129 -3.24 3.41 -7.54
C ILE A 129 -2.45 2.41 -8.39
N LEU A 130 -1.41 1.83 -7.81
CA LEU A 130 -0.55 0.86 -8.48
C LEU A 130 -0.55 -0.43 -7.69
N GLY A 131 -1.00 -1.54 -8.31
CA GLY A 131 -1.14 -2.83 -7.66
C GLY A 131 -0.54 -3.98 -8.45
N ARG A 132 -0.18 -5.05 -7.73
CA ARG A 132 0.06 -6.36 -8.31
C ARG A 132 -1.15 -7.23 -8.03
N ILE A 133 -1.89 -7.60 -9.10
CA ILE A 133 -3.19 -8.25 -9.01
C ILE A 133 -3.14 -9.75 -9.33
N GLY A 134 -2.01 -10.23 -9.86
CA GLY A 134 -1.77 -11.62 -10.19
C GLY A 134 -0.29 -11.98 -10.10
N GLY A 135 0.10 -13.14 -10.61
CA GLY A 135 1.50 -13.58 -10.64
C GLY A 135 2.40 -12.63 -11.42
N ASP A 136 2.06 -12.37 -12.67
CA ASP A 136 2.72 -11.47 -13.62
C ASP A 136 1.82 -10.33 -14.09
N GLU A 137 0.66 -10.17 -13.43
CA GLU A 137 -0.35 -9.17 -13.74
C GLU A 137 -0.30 -7.99 -12.77
N PHE A 138 -0.39 -6.79 -13.32
CA PHE A 138 -0.42 -5.53 -12.57
C PHE A 138 -1.65 -4.70 -12.94
N GLY A 139 -2.17 -3.95 -11.98
CA GLY A 139 -3.26 -3.01 -12.15
C GLY A 139 -2.80 -1.58 -11.89
N VAL A 140 -3.23 -0.66 -12.73
CA VAL A 140 -2.99 0.77 -12.54
C VAL A 140 -4.29 1.53 -12.68
N ILE A 141 -4.62 2.36 -11.70
CA ILE A 141 -5.75 3.28 -11.79
C ILE A 141 -5.21 4.71 -11.88
N MET A 142 -5.36 5.30 -13.05
CA MET A 142 -5.07 6.71 -13.27
C MET A 142 -6.28 7.54 -12.85
N LYS A 143 -6.12 8.32 -11.78
CA LYS A 143 -7.21 9.13 -11.21
C LYS A 143 -7.39 10.43 -11.99
N ASN A 144 -8.64 10.88 -12.13
CA ASN A 144 -8.97 12.22 -12.63
C ASN A 144 -8.23 12.56 -13.95
N ILE A 145 -8.37 11.73 -14.97
CA ILE A 145 -7.85 12.01 -16.31
C ILE A 145 -8.83 12.94 -17.04
N GLN A 146 -8.31 13.82 -17.89
CA GLN A 146 -9.15 14.75 -18.64
C GLN A 146 -9.75 14.11 -19.89
N THR A 147 -9.02 13.20 -20.52
CA THR A 147 -9.44 12.50 -21.74
C THR A 147 -8.91 11.07 -21.76
N LYS A 148 -9.58 10.18 -22.51
CA LYS A 148 -9.12 8.79 -22.73
C LYS A 148 -7.72 8.73 -23.36
N ASP A 149 -7.37 9.70 -24.20
CA ASP A 149 -6.09 9.77 -24.89
C ASP A 149 -4.91 9.90 -23.91
N ILE A 150 -5.13 10.48 -22.71
CA ILE A 150 -4.09 10.57 -21.68
C ILE A 150 -3.70 9.18 -21.19
N ALA A 151 -4.68 8.30 -20.99
CA ALA A 151 -4.41 6.92 -20.57
C ALA A 151 -3.66 6.15 -21.65
N MET A 152 -4.08 6.28 -22.92
CA MET A 152 -3.40 5.64 -24.05
C MET A 152 -1.95 6.10 -24.16
N LYS A 153 -1.70 7.42 -24.19
CA LYS A 153 -0.35 7.99 -24.26
C LYS A 153 0.53 7.52 -23.10
N LYS A 154 -0.05 7.43 -21.89
CA LYS A 154 0.70 6.99 -20.71
C LYS A 154 1.02 5.50 -20.76
N ALA A 155 0.13 4.68 -21.27
CA ALA A 155 0.37 3.26 -21.50
C ALA A 155 1.42 3.02 -22.59
N GLU A 156 1.40 3.80 -23.69
CA GLU A 156 2.41 3.75 -24.74
C GLU A 156 3.79 4.21 -24.23
N GLU A 157 3.85 5.27 -23.39
CA GLU A 157 5.07 5.70 -22.70
C GLU A 157 5.66 4.57 -21.85
N LEU A 158 4.82 3.90 -21.05
CA LEU A 158 5.24 2.77 -20.24
C LEU A 158 5.76 1.62 -21.09
N LEU A 159 5.05 1.29 -22.17
CA LEU A 159 5.46 0.24 -23.11
C LEU A 159 6.85 0.53 -23.69
N ALA A 160 7.07 1.76 -24.18
CA ALA A 160 8.36 2.19 -24.71
C ALA A 160 9.47 2.13 -23.64
N LYS A 161 9.20 2.62 -22.44
CA LYS A 161 10.12 2.54 -21.31
C LYS A 161 10.48 1.10 -20.96
N THR A 162 9.50 0.21 -20.94
CA THR A 162 9.70 -1.21 -20.63
C THR A 162 10.60 -1.88 -21.66
N GLN A 163 10.38 -1.61 -22.96
CA GLN A 163 11.21 -2.13 -24.05
C GLN A 163 12.64 -1.59 -24.04
N ALA A 164 12.84 -0.37 -23.56
CA ALA A 164 14.15 0.23 -23.40
C ALA A 164 14.87 -0.15 -22.11
N TYR A 165 14.14 -0.70 -21.13
CA TYR A 165 14.66 -1.00 -19.81
C TYR A 165 15.49 -2.29 -19.82
N LYS A 166 16.80 -2.15 -19.65
CA LYS A 166 17.71 -3.29 -19.60
C LYS A 166 17.70 -3.94 -18.23
N ILE A 167 17.55 -5.24 -18.23
CA ILE A 167 17.62 -6.09 -17.05
C ILE A 167 18.85 -6.99 -17.22
N ASP A 168 19.90 -6.72 -16.46
CA ASP A 168 21.20 -7.38 -16.61
C ASP A 168 21.08 -8.91 -16.43
N GLU A 169 20.20 -9.35 -15.55
CA GLU A 169 19.92 -10.75 -15.25
C GLU A 169 19.35 -11.51 -16.46
N LEU A 170 18.75 -10.81 -17.43
CA LEU A 170 18.24 -11.39 -18.68
C LEU A 170 19.30 -11.47 -19.80
N LYS A 171 20.59 -11.21 -19.48
CA LYS A 171 21.72 -11.34 -20.42
C LYS A 171 21.53 -10.56 -21.73
N GLY A 172 20.98 -9.36 -21.62
CA GLY A 172 20.74 -8.46 -22.76
C GLY A 172 19.38 -8.59 -23.42
N ASN A 173 18.52 -9.51 -22.96
CA ASN A 173 17.13 -9.53 -23.38
C ASN A 173 16.30 -8.52 -22.61
N ASN A 174 15.31 -7.94 -23.26
CA ASN A 174 14.36 -7.01 -22.67
C ASN A 174 13.06 -7.74 -22.37
N ILE A 175 12.29 -7.20 -21.43
CA ILE A 175 10.91 -7.64 -21.22
C ILE A 175 9.97 -6.86 -22.13
N SER A 176 8.85 -7.47 -22.49
CA SER A 176 7.71 -6.79 -23.10
C SER A 176 6.47 -6.95 -22.24
N ILE A 177 5.54 -6.06 -22.41
CA ILE A 177 4.26 -6.07 -21.70
C ILE A 177 3.11 -5.89 -22.68
N SER A 178 1.99 -6.49 -22.37
CA SER A 178 0.71 -6.20 -23.04
C SER A 178 -0.18 -5.43 -22.08
N ILE A 179 -0.94 -4.46 -22.58
CA ILE A 179 -1.75 -3.56 -21.77
C ILE A 179 -3.17 -3.51 -22.32
N GLY A 180 -4.15 -3.71 -21.43
CA GLY A 180 -5.58 -3.47 -21.71
C GLY A 180 -6.08 -2.29 -20.89
N ILE A 181 -6.90 -1.42 -21.49
CA ILE A 181 -7.42 -0.21 -20.86
C ILE A 181 -8.96 -0.23 -20.88
N SER A 182 -9.55 0.13 -19.75
CA SER A 182 -10.95 0.53 -19.62
C SER A 182 -11.05 1.87 -18.90
N THR A 183 -12.21 2.54 -18.99
CA THR A 183 -12.40 3.89 -18.43
C THR A 183 -13.70 4.00 -17.65
N ALA A 184 -13.66 4.62 -16.46
CA ALA A 184 -14.83 5.02 -15.73
C ALA A 184 -15.25 6.45 -16.10
N PRO A 185 -16.55 6.77 -16.13
CA PRO A 185 -17.69 5.86 -15.87
C PRO A 185 -18.16 5.06 -17.08
N GLN A 186 -17.60 5.25 -18.27
CA GLN A 186 -18.13 4.70 -19.54
C GLN A 186 -18.07 3.17 -19.60
N ASP A 187 -17.01 2.58 -19.09
CA ASP A 187 -16.79 1.14 -19.12
C ASP A 187 -17.11 0.46 -17.76
N GLY A 188 -17.62 1.18 -16.77
CA GLY A 188 -18.02 0.63 -15.47
C GLY A 188 -17.90 1.65 -14.34
N ASP A 189 -18.59 1.38 -13.26
CA ASP A 189 -18.66 2.17 -12.04
C ASP A 189 -18.10 1.44 -10.80
N CYS A 190 -17.54 0.22 -10.99
CA CYS A 190 -16.86 -0.55 -9.96
C CYS A 190 -15.61 -1.23 -10.53
N TYR A 191 -14.72 -1.65 -9.62
CA TYR A 191 -13.48 -2.36 -9.99
C TYR A 191 -13.74 -3.56 -10.88
N MET A 192 -14.70 -4.40 -10.54
CA MET A 192 -14.96 -5.65 -11.25
C MET A 192 -15.37 -5.42 -12.71
N ASP A 193 -16.16 -4.39 -13.00
CA ASP A 193 -16.56 -4.05 -14.37
C ASP A 193 -15.37 -3.52 -15.18
N LEU A 194 -14.60 -2.61 -14.58
CA LEU A 194 -13.39 -2.07 -15.23
C LEU A 194 -12.37 -3.18 -15.49
N TYR A 195 -12.14 -4.05 -14.49
CA TYR A 195 -11.26 -5.20 -14.64
C TYR A 195 -11.66 -6.10 -15.81
N LYS A 196 -12.94 -6.53 -15.85
CA LYS A 196 -13.44 -7.41 -16.89
C LYS A 196 -13.27 -6.84 -18.29
N ARG A 197 -13.48 -5.54 -18.45
CA ARG A 197 -13.36 -4.86 -19.75
C ARG A 197 -11.91 -4.61 -20.15
N ALA A 198 -11.07 -4.21 -19.19
CA ALA A 198 -9.63 -4.10 -19.42
C ALA A 198 -8.99 -5.46 -19.73
N ASP A 199 -9.44 -6.55 -19.11
CA ASP A 199 -8.98 -7.91 -19.40
C ASP A 199 -9.33 -8.33 -20.84
N GLN A 200 -10.54 -7.99 -21.33
CA GLN A 200 -10.90 -8.23 -22.72
C GLN A 200 -9.98 -7.47 -23.69
N ALA A 201 -9.62 -6.23 -23.36
CA ALA A 201 -8.67 -5.44 -24.14
C ALA A 201 -7.26 -6.03 -24.08
N LEU A 202 -6.82 -6.48 -22.90
CA LEU A 202 -5.54 -7.16 -22.72
C LEU A 202 -5.47 -8.47 -23.54
N TYR A 203 -6.54 -9.24 -23.53
CA TYR A 203 -6.64 -10.44 -24.35
C TYR A 203 -6.49 -10.14 -25.87
N GLN A 204 -7.10 -9.04 -26.33
CA GLN A 204 -6.91 -8.57 -27.71
C GLN A 204 -5.45 -8.18 -27.98
N ALA A 205 -4.80 -7.46 -27.05
CA ALA A 205 -3.40 -7.10 -27.16
C ALA A 205 -2.51 -8.35 -27.29
N LYS A 206 -2.74 -9.36 -26.46
CA LYS A 206 -1.99 -10.64 -26.50
C LYS A 206 -2.22 -11.40 -27.81
N ARG A 207 -3.46 -11.46 -28.31
CA ARG A 207 -3.79 -12.16 -29.58
C ARG A 207 -3.24 -11.44 -30.82
N SER A 208 -3.15 -10.12 -30.78
CA SER A 208 -2.66 -9.32 -31.90
C SER A 208 -1.13 -9.28 -32.00
N GLY A 209 -0.40 -10.08 -31.20
CA GLY A 209 1.05 -10.21 -31.29
C GLY A 209 1.81 -9.67 -30.09
N LYS A 210 1.13 -9.38 -28.97
CA LYS A 210 1.71 -8.88 -27.72
C LYS A 210 2.41 -7.52 -27.88
N ALA A 211 3.16 -7.09 -26.85
CA ALA A 211 3.95 -5.84 -26.85
C ALA A 211 3.16 -4.63 -27.36
N ARG A 212 1.95 -4.45 -26.88
CA ARG A 212 1.03 -3.38 -27.32
C ARG A 212 -0.01 -2.98 -26.29
N VAL A 213 -0.65 -1.86 -26.57
CA VAL A 213 -1.79 -1.34 -25.82
C VAL A 213 -3.07 -1.55 -26.64
N CYS A 214 -4.12 -2.00 -26.00
CA CYS A 214 -5.48 -2.02 -26.55
C CYS A 214 -6.45 -1.35 -25.58
N ASN A 215 -7.38 -0.55 -26.13
CA ASN A 215 -8.53 -0.06 -25.39
C ASN A 215 -9.70 -1.03 -25.52
N TYR A 216 -10.51 -1.10 -24.45
CA TYR A 216 -11.83 -1.67 -24.59
C TYR A 216 -12.69 -0.76 -25.47
N PHE A 217 -13.32 -1.34 -26.49
CA PHE A 217 -14.30 -0.67 -27.34
C PHE A 217 -15.67 -1.29 -27.02
N SER A 218 -16.55 -0.47 -26.47
CA SER A 218 -17.97 -0.81 -26.31
C SER A 218 -18.72 -0.65 -27.63
#